data_805aba24df2866285d33562b807649ba
#
_entry.id   805aba24df2866285d33562b807649ba
#
_cell.length_a   1.000
_cell.length_b   1.000
_cell.length_c   1.000
_cell.angle_alpha   90.00
_cell.angle_beta   90.00
_cell.angle_gamma   90.00
#
_symmetry.space_group_name_H-M   'P 1'
#
loop_
_entity.id
_entity.type
_entity.pdbx_description
1 polymer ?
#
loop_
_entity_poly.entity_id
_entity_poly.type
_entity_poly.pdbx_seq_one_letter_code
_entity_poly.pdbx_strand_id
1 'polypeptide(L)'
;MGKLKEMLAEDVTMMIASDHGFTELIYEFHANEWLQRLGWVKYRENRKNSLEDVSLGSKAYSLIPGRFYINLKGREPNGEIKLEDYENVREELKGMLLEIEGPEGGKVIKSVEKCEDVFTGDHVGIAPDLVALPNDGFDLKAGFGEMEDVFGKGPRNGMHTFENALLIIDRPGMEIEGSNLYNIAPTILGLMGIEHDPAVFDGESLI
;
A
#
# COMPACT_ATOMS: atom_id res chain seq x y z
N MET A 1 -20.07 16.25 15.62
CA MET A 1 -19.43 15.80 16.87
C MET A 1 -20.09 16.39 18.10
N GLY A 2 -20.24 17.73 18.28
CA GLY A 2 -20.83 18.30 19.48
C GLY A 2 -22.18 17.72 19.87
N LYS A 3 -23.14 17.61 18.94
CA LYS A 3 -24.46 16.99 19.22
C LYS A 3 -24.38 15.54 19.68
N LEU A 4 -23.41 14.75 19.19
CA LEU A 4 -23.23 13.37 19.61
C LEU A 4 -22.73 13.33 21.05
N LYS A 5 -21.76 14.20 21.40
CA LYS A 5 -21.22 14.31 22.74
C LYS A 5 -22.31 14.70 23.76
N GLU A 6 -23.20 15.62 23.41
CA GLU A 6 -24.33 16.04 24.24
C GLU A 6 -25.35 14.92 24.55
N MET A 7 -25.35 13.85 23.73
CA MET A 7 -26.24 12.67 23.89
C MET A 7 -25.59 11.56 24.73
N LEU A 8 -24.31 11.62 25.03
CA LEU A 8 -23.58 10.62 25.80
C LEU A 8 -23.63 10.95 27.27
N ALA A 9 -23.63 9.91 28.12
CA ALA A 9 -23.48 10.06 29.56
C ALA A 9 -22.05 10.56 29.89
N GLU A 10 -21.89 11.21 31.06
CA GLU A 10 -20.61 11.85 31.45
C GLU A 10 -19.47 10.84 31.63
N ASP A 11 -19.77 9.57 31.90
CA ASP A 11 -18.82 8.48 32.09
C ASP A 11 -18.41 7.76 30.76
N VAL A 12 -19.00 8.17 29.64
CA VAL A 12 -18.71 7.59 28.32
C VAL A 12 -17.55 8.31 27.65
N THR A 13 -16.48 7.59 27.35
CA THR A 13 -15.38 8.07 26.54
C THR A 13 -15.72 7.93 25.05
N MET A 14 -15.69 9.05 24.31
CA MET A 14 -15.89 9.04 22.86
C MET A 14 -14.54 9.00 22.15
N MET A 15 -14.38 8.01 21.26
CA MET A 15 -13.21 7.90 20.38
C MET A 15 -13.63 8.06 18.92
N ILE A 16 -12.88 8.84 18.16
CA ILE A 16 -13.04 9.01 16.72
C ILE A 16 -11.70 8.73 16.06
N ALA A 17 -11.67 7.75 15.15
CA ALA A 17 -10.48 7.35 14.43
C ALA A 17 -10.78 7.20 12.95
N SER A 18 -9.78 7.46 12.10
CA SER A 18 -9.75 7.04 10.71
C SER A 18 -8.57 6.09 10.48
N ASP A 19 -8.74 5.15 9.56
CA ASP A 19 -7.73 4.17 9.19
C ASP A 19 -6.68 4.74 8.23
N HIS A 20 -6.99 5.85 7.55
CA HIS A 20 -6.13 6.54 6.61
C HIS A 20 -6.46 8.03 6.53
N GLY A 21 -5.57 8.81 5.89
CA GLY A 21 -5.83 10.18 5.48
C GLY A 21 -6.50 10.27 4.11
N PHE A 22 -6.60 11.48 3.55
CA PHE A 22 -7.24 11.74 2.26
C PHE A 22 -6.62 12.95 1.58
N THR A 23 -6.46 12.89 0.23
CA THR A 23 -5.95 13.98 -0.58
C THR A 23 -6.63 14.04 -1.96
N GLU A 24 -6.36 15.09 -2.73
CA GLU A 24 -6.77 15.19 -4.12
C GLU A 24 -6.09 14.11 -4.97
N LEU A 25 -6.85 13.48 -5.88
CA LEU A 25 -6.32 12.61 -6.92
C LEU A 25 -6.01 13.45 -8.17
N ILE A 26 -4.73 13.49 -8.54
CA ILE A 26 -4.27 14.22 -9.74
C ILE A 26 -4.17 13.24 -10.91
N TYR A 27 -3.46 12.12 -10.74
CA TYR A 27 -3.28 11.09 -11.76
C TYR A 27 -3.38 9.67 -11.21
N GLU A 28 -3.96 8.77 -11.99
CA GLU A 28 -3.80 7.33 -11.84
C GLU A 28 -2.55 6.89 -12.59
N PHE A 29 -1.68 6.10 -11.96
CA PHE A 29 -0.49 5.49 -12.58
C PHE A 29 -0.72 4.01 -12.81
N HIS A 30 -0.73 3.57 -14.06
CA HIS A 30 -1.01 2.20 -14.47
C HIS A 30 0.31 1.38 -14.54
N ALA A 31 0.63 0.69 -13.45
CA ALA A 31 1.92 0.03 -13.24
C ALA A 31 2.24 -1.01 -14.33
N ASN A 32 1.29 -1.87 -14.71
CA ASN A 32 1.54 -2.89 -15.72
C ASN A 32 1.64 -2.34 -17.15
N GLU A 33 0.96 -1.24 -17.46
CA GLU A 33 1.14 -0.54 -18.74
C GLU A 33 2.54 0.08 -18.82
N TRP A 34 3.01 0.70 -17.73
CA TRP A 34 4.38 1.22 -17.64
C TRP A 34 5.41 0.11 -17.81
N LEU A 35 5.27 -1.01 -17.08
CA LEU A 35 6.15 -2.17 -17.22
C LEU A 35 6.14 -2.75 -18.64
N GLN A 36 4.98 -2.77 -19.31
CA GLN A 36 4.85 -3.24 -20.67
C GLN A 36 5.60 -2.35 -21.66
N ARG A 37 5.48 -1.04 -21.56
CA ARG A 37 6.20 -0.08 -22.42
C ARG A 37 7.71 -0.19 -22.28
N LEU A 38 8.19 -0.57 -21.11
CA LEU A 38 9.60 -0.83 -20.84
C LEU A 38 10.05 -2.25 -21.24
N GLY A 39 9.14 -3.11 -21.69
CA GLY A 39 9.41 -4.51 -22.02
C GLY A 39 9.62 -5.42 -20.81
N TRP A 40 9.25 -4.95 -19.61
CA TRP A 40 9.37 -5.70 -18.35
C TRP A 40 8.23 -6.69 -18.14
N VAL A 41 7.05 -6.41 -18.68
CA VAL A 41 5.95 -7.35 -18.77
C VAL A 41 5.55 -7.55 -20.23
N LYS A 42 5.26 -8.78 -20.62
CA LYS A 42 4.81 -9.19 -21.95
C LYS A 42 3.59 -10.07 -21.79
N TYR A 43 2.67 -10.02 -22.75
CA TYR A 43 1.42 -10.78 -22.71
C TYR A 43 1.31 -11.72 -23.88
N ARG A 44 0.61 -12.83 -23.69
CA ARG A 44 0.31 -13.83 -24.73
C ARG A 44 -0.78 -13.29 -25.65
N GLU A 45 -0.54 -13.32 -26.98
CA GLU A 45 -1.55 -13.01 -27.98
C GLU A 45 -2.29 -11.68 -27.72
N ASN A 46 -1.63 -10.69 -27.11
CA ASN A 46 -2.22 -9.43 -26.69
C ASN A 46 -3.38 -9.55 -25.67
N ARG A 47 -3.51 -10.69 -24.98
CA ARG A 47 -4.45 -10.84 -23.87
C ARG A 47 -3.82 -10.33 -22.58
N LYS A 48 -4.56 -9.50 -21.85
CA LYS A 48 -4.09 -8.85 -20.61
C LYS A 48 -5.14 -9.00 -19.49
N ASN A 49 -5.73 -10.19 -19.33
CA ASN A 49 -6.88 -10.36 -18.44
C ASN A 49 -6.49 -10.94 -17.08
N SER A 50 -5.36 -11.64 -17.01
CA SER A 50 -4.93 -12.33 -15.80
C SER A 50 -3.41 -12.55 -15.76
N LEU A 51 -2.91 -13.05 -14.63
CA LEU A 51 -1.52 -13.46 -14.46
C LEU A 51 -1.12 -14.58 -15.47
N GLU A 52 -2.07 -15.42 -15.85
CA GLU A 52 -1.82 -16.51 -16.81
C GLU A 52 -1.47 -15.99 -18.22
N ASP A 53 -1.89 -14.77 -18.54
CA ASP A 53 -1.57 -14.11 -19.80
C ASP A 53 -0.15 -13.51 -19.82
N VAL A 54 0.51 -13.39 -18.66
CA VAL A 54 1.92 -12.96 -18.59
C VAL A 54 2.79 -14.02 -19.26
N SER A 55 3.52 -13.60 -20.29
CA SER A 55 4.28 -14.51 -21.15
C SER A 55 5.75 -14.58 -20.75
N LEU A 56 6.44 -15.54 -21.37
CA LEU A 56 7.89 -15.66 -21.32
C LEU A 56 8.58 -14.34 -21.74
N GLY A 57 9.70 -14.03 -21.11
CA GLY A 57 10.43 -12.77 -21.28
C GLY A 57 9.93 -11.63 -20.40
N SER A 58 8.95 -11.89 -19.52
CA SER A 58 8.53 -10.94 -18.49
C SER A 58 9.47 -11.01 -17.29
N LYS A 59 9.90 -9.82 -16.79
CA LYS A 59 10.74 -9.71 -15.58
C LYS A 59 9.92 -9.47 -14.32
N ALA A 60 8.86 -8.65 -14.39
CA ALA A 60 8.04 -8.27 -13.24
C ALA A 60 6.61 -7.89 -13.65
N TYR A 61 5.72 -7.84 -12.67
CA TYR A 61 4.31 -7.44 -12.82
C TYR A 61 3.76 -6.86 -11.51
N SER A 62 2.58 -6.25 -11.55
CA SER A 62 1.87 -5.73 -10.37
C SER A 62 0.45 -6.30 -10.31
N LEU A 63 0.05 -6.91 -9.17
CA LEU A 63 -1.28 -7.47 -8.95
C LEU A 63 -2.17 -6.58 -8.09
N ILE A 64 -1.56 -5.89 -7.15
CA ILE A 64 -2.22 -5.03 -6.17
C ILE A 64 -1.56 -3.66 -6.23
N PRO A 65 -2.29 -2.54 -6.07
CA PRO A 65 -1.72 -1.20 -6.10
C PRO A 65 -0.47 -1.07 -5.22
N GLY A 66 0.62 -0.60 -5.84
CA GLY A 66 1.92 -0.45 -5.17
C GLY A 66 2.65 -1.74 -4.80
N ARG A 67 2.20 -2.91 -5.28
CA ARG A 67 2.80 -4.21 -4.99
C ARG A 67 3.36 -4.80 -6.26
N PHE A 68 4.69 -5.01 -6.30
CA PHE A 68 5.41 -5.53 -7.46
C PHE A 68 6.01 -6.89 -7.17
N TYR A 69 5.92 -7.77 -8.15
CA TYR A 69 6.38 -9.14 -8.11
C TYR A 69 7.41 -9.38 -9.22
N ILE A 70 8.54 -9.96 -8.87
CA ILE A 70 9.52 -10.46 -9.84
C ILE A 70 9.00 -11.78 -10.40
N ASN A 71 9.04 -11.93 -11.72
CA ASN A 71 8.57 -13.14 -12.40
C ASN A 71 9.58 -14.29 -12.20
N LEU A 72 9.64 -14.80 -10.96
CA LEU A 72 10.66 -15.71 -10.46
C LEU A 72 10.41 -17.14 -10.93
N LYS A 73 11.45 -17.77 -11.47
CA LYS A 73 11.40 -19.17 -11.90
C LYS A 73 11.16 -20.12 -10.71
N GLY A 74 10.12 -20.94 -10.86
CA GLY A 74 9.72 -21.90 -9.82
C GLY A 74 8.70 -21.36 -8.82
N ARG A 75 8.45 -20.05 -8.81
CA ARG A 75 7.36 -19.40 -8.04
C ARG A 75 6.18 -19.06 -8.95
N GLU A 76 6.42 -18.35 -10.04
CA GLU A 76 5.38 -17.99 -11.02
C GLU A 76 5.24 -19.05 -12.13
N PRO A 77 4.02 -19.21 -12.71
CA PRO A 77 3.75 -20.20 -13.76
C PRO A 77 4.67 -20.09 -14.98
N ASN A 78 5.02 -18.86 -15.37
CA ASN A 78 5.91 -18.53 -16.49
C ASN A 78 7.16 -17.78 -16.01
N GLY A 79 7.63 -18.07 -14.79
CA GLY A 79 8.79 -17.42 -14.18
C GLY A 79 10.07 -17.68 -14.96
N GLU A 80 10.81 -16.61 -15.26
CA GLU A 80 12.06 -16.70 -16.00
C GLU A 80 13.27 -16.20 -15.22
N ILE A 81 13.07 -15.28 -14.28
CA ILE A 81 14.15 -14.75 -13.46
C ILE A 81 14.65 -15.86 -12.54
N LYS A 82 15.91 -16.22 -12.66
CA LYS A 82 16.52 -17.20 -11.78
C LYS A 82 16.79 -16.60 -10.41
N LEU A 83 16.87 -17.46 -9.39
CA LEU A 83 17.15 -17.00 -8.02
C LEU A 83 18.49 -16.26 -7.91
N GLU A 84 19.49 -16.64 -8.70
CA GLU A 84 20.81 -15.97 -8.76
C GLU A 84 20.73 -14.52 -9.29
N ASP A 85 19.73 -14.21 -10.13
CA ASP A 85 19.53 -12.88 -10.73
C ASP A 85 18.47 -12.05 -9.98
N TYR A 86 17.74 -12.67 -9.06
CA TYR A 86 16.57 -12.10 -8.39
C TYR A 86 16.85 -10.74 -7.75
N GLU A 87 17.90 -10.65 -6.95
CA GLU A 87 18.23 -9.42 -6.24
C GLU A 87 18.64 -8.29 -7.18
N ASN A 88 19.39 -8.59 -8.22
CA ASN A 88 19.79 -7.60 -9.22
C ASN A 88 18.58 -7.04 -9.97
N VAL A 89 17.63 -7.90 -10.37
CA VAL A 89 16.41 -7.48 -11.05
C VAL A 89 15.50 -6.69 -10.11
N ARG A 90 15.43 -7.07 -8.84
CA ARG A 90 14.66 -6.37 -7.81
C ARG A 90 15.21 -4.96 -7.55
N GLU A 91 16.53 -4.80 -7.43
CA GLU A 91 17.18 -3.50 -7.27
C GLU A 91 17.04 -2.63 -8.53
N GLU A 92 17.16 -3.21 -9.73
CA GLU A 92 16.92 -2.50 -11.00
C GLU A 92 15.48 -1.94 -11.01
N LEU A 93 14.48 -2.77 -10.68
CA LEU A 93 13.08 -2.33 -10.63
C LEU A 93 12.85 -1.25 -9.58
N LYS A 94 13.43 -1.41 -8.38
CA LYS A 94 13.34 -0.40 -7.30
C LYS A 94 13.88 0.95 -7.77
N GLY A 95 15.05 0.96 -8.40
CA GLY A 95 15.64 2.18 -8.94
C GLY A 95 14.77 2.84 -10.02
N MET A 96 14.23 2.03 -10.94
CA MET A 96 13.33 2.53 -11.99
C MET A 96 12.04 3.12 -11.43
N LEU A 97 11.43 2.51 -10.42
CA LEU A 97 10.22 3.00 -9.76
C LEU A 97 10.44 4.38 -9.14
N LEU A 98 11.56 4.58 -8.44
CA LEU A 98 11.90 5.85 -7.79
C LEU A 98 12.17 6.99 -8.79
N GLU A 99 12.48 6.66 -10.04
CA GLU A 99 12.73 7.65 -11.09
C GLU A 99 11.49 8.06 -11.90
N ILE A 100 10.32 7.43 -11.65
CA ILE A 100 9.09 7.77 -12.37
C ILE A 100 8.69 9.22 -12.09
N GLU A 101 8.48 9.98 -13.16
CA GLU A 101 7.97 11.34 -13.12
C GLU A 101 6.55 11.41 -13.67
N GLY A 102 5.72 12.22 -13.03
CA GLY A 102 4.35 12.49 -13.47
C GLY A 102 4.30 13.38 -14.72
N PRO A 103 3.15 13.47 -15.39
CA PRO A 103 2.99 14.25 -16.63
C PRO A 103 3.31 15.74 -16.49
N GLU A 104 3.11 16.31 -15.32
CA GLU A 104 3.40 17.73 -15.01
C GLU A 104 4.71 17.91 -14.22
N GLY A 105 5.52 16.83 -14.15
CA GLY A 105 6.71 16.77 -13.32
C GLY A 105 6.42 16.25 -11.92
N GLY A 106 7.49 16.13 -11.11
CA GLY A 106 7.43 15.55 -9.77
C GLY A 106 7.48 14.02 -9.76
N LYS A 107 8.02 13.48 -8.69
CA LYS A 107 8.16 12.03 -8.51
C LYS A 107 6.81 11.41 -8.18
N VAL A 108 6.47 10.32 -8.87
CA VAL A 108 5.25 9.54 -8.62
C VAL A 108 5.38 8.70 -7.36
N ILE A 109 6.56 8.12 -7.12
CA ILE A 109 6.84 7.23 -6.01
C ILE A 109 7.63 7.97 -4.92
N LYS A 110 7.14 7.89 -3.68
CA LYS A 110 7.75 8.44 -2.47
C LYS A 110 8.84 7.53 -1.93
N SER A 111 8.54 6.24 -1.81
CA SER A 111 9.48 5.22 -1.36
C SER A 111 9.18 3.85 -1.98
N VAL A 112 10.18 2.99 -2.00
CA VAL A 112 10.05 1.58 -2.38
C VAL A 112 10.80 0.75 -1.37
N GLU A 113 10.05 -0.11 -0.66
CA GLU A 113 10.58 -0.99 0.38
C GLU A 113 10.66 -2.43 -0.14
N LYS A 114 11.62 -3.21 0.35
CA LYS A 114 11.69 -4.64 0.10
C LYS A 114 10.70 -5.39 0.97
N CYS A 115 10.27 -6.55 0.51
CA CYS A 115 9.34 -7.42 1.23
C CYS A 115 9.77 -7.63 2.70
N GLU A 116 11.01 -8.01 2.91
CA GLU A 116 11.59 -8.34 4.20
C GLU A 116 11.70 -7.16 5.17
N ASP A 117 11.66 -5.93 4.65
CA ASP A 117 11.67 -4.70 5.48
C ASP A 117 10.25 -4.32 5.96
N VAL A 118 9.21 -4.88 5.34
CA VAL A 118 7.80 -4.52 5.60
C VAL A 118 7.01 -5.65 6.24
N PHE A 119 7.27 -6.90 5.85
CA PHE A 119 6.49 -8.06 6.26
C PHE A 119 7.33 -9.04 7.07
N THR A 120 6.71 -9.63 8.09
CA THR A 120 7.28 -10.68 8.94
C THR A 120 6.32 -11.86 9.05
N GLY A 121 6.82 -13.01 9.53
CA GLY A 121 6.00 -14.19 9.80
C GLY A 121 5.97 -15.21 8.65
N ASP A 122 5.14 -16.22 8.81
CA ASP A 122 5.16 -17.46 8.01
C ASP A 122 4.72 -17.26 6.54
N HIS A 123 4.07 -16.15 6.23
CA HIS A 123 3.52 -15.88 4.90
C HIS A 123 4.35 -14.92 4.04
N VAL A 124 5.54 -14.53 4.48
CA VAL A 124 6.44 -13.63 3.73
C VAL A 124 6.75 -14.18 2.33
N GLY A 125 6.81 -15.51 2.18
CA GLY A 125 7.11 -16.15 0.88
C GLY A 125 6.09 -15.89 -0.24
N ILE A 126 4.88 -15.41 0.09
CA ILE A 126 3.83 -15.03 -0.88
C ILE A 126 3.59 -13.52 -0.95
N ALA A 127 4.32 -12.75 -0.15
CA ALA A 127 4.24 -11.30 -0.17
C ALA A 127 4.86 -10.72 -1.46
N PRO A 128 4.56 -9.45 -1.82
CA PRO A 128 5.18 -8.79 -2.96
C PRO A 128 6.68 -8.60 -2.73
N ASP A 129 7.48 -8.66 -3.79
CA ASP A 129 8.94 -8.46 -3.70
C ASP A 129 9.32 -7.02 -3.38
N LEU A 130 8.50 -6.05 -3.87
CA LEU A 130 8.64 -4.63 -3.58
C LEU A 130 7.28 -4.02 -3.24
N VAL A 131 7.31 -3.10 -2.27
CA VAL A 131 6.18 -2.26 -1.84
C VAL A 131 6.50 -0.82 -2.16
N ALA A 132 5.79 -0.23 -3.11
CA ALA A 132 5.92 1.16 -3.49
C ALA A 132 4.82 2.01 -2.85
N LEU A 133 5.20 3.13 -2.23
CA LEU A 133 4.29 4.14 -1.72
C LEU A 133 4.31 5.36 -2.66
N PRO A 134 3.15 5.85 -3.12
CA PRO A 134 3.09 7.02 -3.97
C PRO A 134 3.30 8.31 -3.19
N ASN A 135 3.68 9.36 -3.91
CA ASN A 135 3.48 10.72 -3.45
C ASN A 135 2.00 11.10 -3.55
N ASP A 136 1.59 12.09 -2.76
CA ASP A 136 0.23 12.63 -2.78
C ASP A 136 -0.17 13.07 -4.20
N GLY A 137 -1.40 12.76 -4.57
CA GLY A 137 -1.94 13.04 -5.89
C GLY A 137 -1.78 11.91 -6.93
N PHE A 138 -0.98 10.88 -6.65
CA PHE A 138 -0.78 9.74 -7.54
C PHE A 138 -1.40 8.46 -6.96
N ASP A 139 -2.43 7.93 -7.61
CA ASP A 139 -3.05 6.65 -7.23
C ASP A 139 -2.47 5.52 -8.09
N LEU A 140 -1.70 4.62 -7.45
CA LEU A 140 -1.10 3.49 -8.13
C LEU A 140 -2.19 2.48 -8.50
N LYS A 141 -2.23 2.09 -9.77
CA LYS A 141 -3.12 1.06 -10.30
C LYS A 141 -2.33 -0.19 -10.65
N ALA A 142 -2.90 -1.32 -10.33
CA ALA A 142 -2.36 -2.64 -10.61
C ALA A 142 -3.40 -3.51 -11.28
N GLY A 143 -3.03 -4.78 -11.49
CA GLY A 143 -3.89 -5.74 -12.15
C GLY A 143 -3.71 -5.72 -13.67
N PHE A 144 -4.59 -6.46 -14.31
CA PHE A 144 -4.56 -6.69 -15.75
C PHE A 144 -5.76 -6.01 -16.41
N GLY A 145 -5.64 -5.69 -17.67
CA GLY A 145 -6.62 -5.01 -18.46
C GLY A 145 -5.96 -4.11 -19.51
N GLU A 146 -6.73 -3.66 -20.47
CA GLU A 146 -6.24 -2.69 -21.43
C GLU A 146 -6.32 -1.29 -20.85
N MET A 147 -5.19 -0.60 -20.87
CA MET A 147 -5.06 0.81 -20.51
C MET A 147 -4.54 1.56 -21.72
N GLU A 148 -5.12 2.73 -21.99
CA GLU A 148 -4.70 3.55 -23.13
C GLU A 148 -3.34 4.21 -22.88
N ASP A 149 -3.06 4.56 -21.61
CA ASP A 149 -1.82 5.25 -21.26
C ASP A 149 -1.30 4.84 -19.87
N VAL A 150 -0.02 5.15 -19.62
CA VAL A 150 0.64 4.98 -18.32
C VAL A 150 0.00 5.84 -17.24
N PHE A 151 -0.41 7.03 -17.59
CA PHE A 151 -1.13 7.96 -16.70
C PHE A 151 -2.55 8.18 -17.20
N GLY A 152 -3.50 8.12 -16.27
CA GLY A 152 -4.90 8.34 -16.53
C GLY A 152 -5.53 9.29 -15.51
N LYS A 153 -6.78 9.66 -15.79
CA LYS A 153 -7.62 10.39 -14.86
C LYS A 153 -9.01 9.79 -14.91
N GLY A 154 -9.32 9.00 -13.91
CA GLY A 154 -10.63 8.37 -13.74
C GLY A 154 -11.70 9.38 -13.26
N PRO A 155 -12.91 8.90 -12.97
CA PRO A 155 -14.01 9.73 -12.49
C PRO A 155 -13.81 10.20 -11.03
N ARG A 156 -12.85 9.64 -10.31
CA ARG A 156 -12.56 10.00 -8.92
C ARG A 156 -11.67 11.24 -8.88
N ASN A 157 -11.88 12.09 -7.87
CA ASN A 157 -11.10 13.31 -7.63
C ASN A 157 -10.39 13.31 -6.27
N GLY A 158 -10.47 12.21 -5.53
CA GLY A 158 -9.81 12.02 -4.26
C GLY A 158 -9.24 10.62 -4.10
N MET A 159 -8.21 10.49 -3.26
CA MET A 159 -7.52 9.25 -2.95
C MET A 159 -7.14 9.17 -1.48
N HIS A 160 -6.97 7.95 -0.99
CA HIS A 160 -6.46 7.69 0.34
C HIS A 160 -4.97 8.04 0.43
N THR A 161 -4.54 8.57 1.57
CA THR A 161 -3.13 8.73 1.90
C THR A 161 -2.73 7.74 2.99
N PHE A 162 -1.48 7.32 3.00
CA PHE A 162 -0.93 6.49 4.04
C PHE A 162 -0.78 7.24 5.37
N GLU A 163 -0.49 8.54 5.29
CA GLU A 163 -0.31 9.43 6.43
C GLU A 163 -1.57 10.27 6.67
N ASN A 164 -1.56 11.06 7.75
CA ASN A 164 -2.61 12.02 8.09
C ASN A 164 -3.96 11.42 8.47
N ALA A 165 -3.96 10.19 9.05
CA ALA A 165 -5.11 9.65 9.75
C ALA A 165 -5.45 10.49 11.00
N LEU A 166 -6.71 10.44 11.43
CA LEU A 166 -7.22 11.18 12.57
C LEU A 166 -7.46 10.25 13.77
N LEU A 167 -7.00 10.68 14.95
CA LEU A 167 -7.43 10.10 16.23
C LEU A 167 -7.83 11.21 17.19
N ILE A 168 -9.02 11.13 17.73
CA ILE A 168 -9.52 11.97 18.82
C ILE A 168 -10.05 11.07 19.92
N ILE A 169 -9.59 11.28 21.16
CA ILE A 169 -10.15 10.63 22.35
C ILE A 169 -10.62 11.74 23.28
N ASP A 170 -11.94 11.79 23.50
CA ASP A 170 -12.56 12.79 24.38
C ASP A 170 -12.50 12.33 25.84
N ARG A 171 -11.32 12.48 26.45
CA ARG A 171 -11.06 12.19 27.85
C ARG A 171 -10.22 13.30 28.49
N PRO A 172 -10.73 13.96 29.55
CA PRO A 172 -10.00 15.04 30.21
C PRO A 172 -8.62 14.60 30.71
N GLY A 173 -7.59 15.41 30.46
CA GLY A 173 -6.23 15.19 30.95
C GLY A 173 -5.45 14.15 30.14
N MET A 174 -5.96 13.69 29.01
CA MET A 174 -5.25 12.78 28.11
C MET A 174 -4.57 13.60 27.00
N GLU A 175 -3.26 13.47 26.91
CA GLU A 175 -2.45 13.98 25.79
C GLU A 175 -1.94 12.79 25.00
N ILE A 176 -2.08 12.84 23.68
CA ILE A 176 -1.69 11.76 22.76
C ILE A 176 -0.59 12.29 21.86
N GLU A 177 0.59 11.69 21.94
CA GLU A 177 1.69 11.93 21.03
C GLU A 177 2.08 10.64 20.30
N GLY A 178 2.39 10.74 19.00
CA GLY A 178 2.98 9.66 18.21
C GLY A 178 2.13 8.40 18.09
N SER A 179 0.80 8.53 17.98
CA SER A 179 -0.11 7.39 17.84
C SER A 179 -0.16 6.86 16.41
N ASN A 180 -0.46 5.59 16.29
CA ASN A 180 -0.74 4.91 15.02
C ASN A 180 -1.96 3.98 15.15
N LEU A 181 -2.36 3.35 14.04
CA LEU A 181 -3.53 2.47 14.01
C LEU A 181 -3.42 1.27 14.96
N TYR A 182 -2.22 0.75 15.20
CA TYR A 182 -1.98 -0.40 16.09
C TYR A 182 -2.30 -0.08 17.56
N ASN A 183 -2.27 1.19 17.95
CA ASN A 183 -2.58 1.62 19.32
C ASN A 183 -4.09 1.59 19.64
N ILE A 184 -4.98 1.57 18.64
CA ILE A 184 -6.42 1.73 18.83
C ILE A 184 -7.01 0.59 19.65
N ALA A 185 -6.76 -0.67 19.27
CA ALA A 185 -7.35 -1.84 19.92
C ALA A 185 -6.89 -1.98 21.38
N PRO A 186 -5.59 -1.96 21.74
CA PRO A 186 -5.18 -2.03 23.13
C PRO A 186 -5.67 -0.83 23.96
N THR A 187 -5.78 0.37 23.37
CA THR A 187 -6.33 1.54 24.05
C THR A 187 -7.81 1.36 24.40
N ILE A 188 -8.62 0.82 23.47
CA ILE A 188 -10.03 0.53 23.72
C ILE A 188 -10.18 -0.46 24.88
N LEU A 189 -9.42 -1.55 24.87
CA LEU A 189 -9.46 -2.55 25.95
C LEU A 189 -9.05 -1.94 27.30
N GLY A 190 -8.00 -1.12 27.31
CA GLY A 190 -7.60 -0.39 28.50
C GLY A 190 -8.67 0.57 29.02
N LEU A 191 -9.33 1.34 28.14
CA LEU A 191 -10.44 2.23 28.49
C LEU A 191 -11.65 1.45 29.08
N MET A 192 -11.89 0.23 28.64
CA MET A 192 -12.93 -0.67 29.13
C MET A 192 -12.53 -1.43 30.39
N GLY A 193 -11.28 -1.32 30.85
CA GLY A 193 -10.76 -2.08 32.00
C GLY A 193 -10.65 -3.59 31.72
N ILE A 194 -10.50 -3.98 30.43
CA ILE A 194 -10.35 -5.37 30.02
C ILE A 194 -8.87 -5.74 30.03
N GLU A 195 -8.51 -6.68 30.88
CA GLU A 195 -7.15 -7.24 30.90
C GLU A 195 -6.87 -8.01 29.61
N HIS A 196 -5.71 -7.81 29.02
CA HIS A 196 -5.26 -8.48 27.82
C HIS A 196 -3.75 -8.71 27.87
N ASP A 197 -3.29 -9.71 27.11
CA ASP A 197 -1.86 -9.95 26.91
C ASP A 197 -1.31 -8.93 25.90
N PRO A 198 -0.41 -8.01 26.30
CA PRO A 198 0.19 -7.05 25.38
C PRO A 198 0.91 -7.69 24.18
N ALA A 199 1.39 -8.93 24.33
CA ALA A 199 2.14 -9.63 23.28
C ALA A 199 1.28 -10.03 22.07
N VAL A 200 -0.06 -9.94 22.16
CA VAL A 200 -0.96 -10.22 21.02
C VAL A 200 -1.20 -9.00 20.12
N PHE A 201 -0.67 -7.83 20.49
CA PHE A 201 -0.82 -6.59 19.73
C PHE A 201 0.54 -6.08 19.25
N ASP A 202 0.56 -5.52 18.02
CA ASP A 202 1.73 -4.84 17.46
C ASP A 202 1.91 -3.42 18.02
N GLY A 203 0.89 -2.89 18.70
CA GLY A 203 0.90 -1.56 19.32
C GLY A 203 0.62 -1.58 20.82
N GLU A 204 0.93 -0.49 21.47
CA GLU A 204 0.74 -0.30 22.92
C GLU A 204 -0.52 0.53 23.20
N SER A 205 -1.11 0.37 24.38
CA SER A 205 -2.17 1.26 24.87
C SER A 205 -1.66 2.68 25.06
N LEU A 206 -2.47 3.67 24.72
CA LEU A 206 -2.18 5.11 24.89
C LEU A 206 -2.57 5.62 26.29
N ILE A 207 -3.02 4.72 27.18
CA ILE A 207 -3.43 5.04 28.55
C ILE A 207 -2.74 4.14 29.55
#